data_b6935b158187b11350634985571a5f4e
#
_entry.id   b6935b158187b11350634985571a5f4e
#
_cell.length_a   1.000
_cell.length_b   1.000
_cell.length_c   1.000
_cell.angle_alpha   90.00
_cell.angle_beta   90.00
_cell.angle_gamma   90.00
#
_symmetry.space_group_name_H-M   'P 1'
#
loop_
_entity.id
_entity.type
_entity.pdbx_description
1 polymer ?
#
loop_
_entity_poly.entity_id
_entity_poly.type
_entity_poly.pdbx_seq_one_letter_code
_entity_poly.pdbx_strand_id
1 'polypeptide(L)'
;MDLALLLGDRGERCFREVLEAHRRGLYLAAVNMAGAASEAAWFTLGEAMQDDTSVAKALGEDAAGRLIKRVVERLRGAPRMATTADELFAHASYLRDLRNYGLHPRSSSGPAREGAFTESGCLILIMETHRYLVRLLDAARAYGVELSSAGSPSSNVTPR
;
A
#
# COMPACT_ATOMS: atom_id res chain seq x y z
N MET A 1 -4.89 12.75 11.15
CA MET A 1 -5.34 11.65 10.28
C MET A 1 -4.40 10.50 10.58
N ASP A 2 -4.96 9.37 10.94
CA ASP A 2 -4.23 8.23 11.43
C ASP A 2 -3.79 7.34 10.25
N LEU A 3 -2.61 6.72 10.33
CA LEU A 3 -2.13 5.74 9.36
C LEU A 3 -3.11 4.56 9.21
N ALA A 4 -3.84 4.24 10.27
CA ALA A 4 -4.92 3.26 10.26
C ALA A 4 -6.01 3.56 9.20
N LEU A 5 -6.33 4.84 8.97
CA LEU A 5 -7.30 5.21 7.92
C LEU A 5 -6.78 4.90 6.51
N LEU A 6 -5.48 5.06 6.27
CA LEU A 6 -4.87 4.71 4.98
C LEU A 6 -4.80 3.20 4.79
N LEU A 7 -4.47 2.46 5.83
CA LEU A 7 -4.35 1.00 5.78
C LEU A 7 -5.71 0.31 5.66
N GLY A 8 -6.76 0.90 6.24
CA GLY A 8 -8.02 0.23 6.46
C GLY A 8 -7.88 -1.01 7.36
N ASP A 9 -8.96 -1.66 7.70
CA ASP A 9 -8.95 -2.81 8.62
C ASP A 9 -8.04 -3.95 8.15
N ARG A 10 -8.05 -4.23 6.85
CA ARG A 10 -7.25 -5.30 6.26
C ARG A 10 -5.76 -4.98 6.27
N GLY A 11 -5.38 -3.77 5.85
CA GLY A 11 -3.99 -3.34 5.82
C GLY A 11 -3.40 -3.21 7.23
N GLU A 12 -4.18 -2.72 8.19
CA GLU A 12 -3.76 -2.64 9.59
C GLU A 12 -3.49 -4.04 10.17
N ARG A 13 -4.38 -5.00 9.88
CA ARG A 13 -4.17 -6.40 10.27
C ARG A 13 -2.89 -6.95 9.66
N CYS A 14 -2.70 -6.81 8.35
CA CYS A 14 -1.49 -7.26 7.68
C CYS A 14 -0.24 -6.63 8.30
N PHE A 15 -0.24 -5.32 8.56
CA PHE A 15 0.92 -4.63 9.12
C PHE A 15 1.22 -5.07 10.57
N ARG A 16 0.21 -5.40 11.36
CA ARG A 16 0.37 -5.99 12.70
C ARG A 16 0.98 -7.39 12.61
N GLU A 17 0.54 -8.20 11.66
CA GLU A 17 1.08 -9.54 11.42
C GLU A 17 2.52 -9.52 10.91
N VAL A 18 2.96 -8.46 10.21
CA VAL A 18 4.37 -8.25 9.84
C VAL A 18 5.27 -8.31 11.08
N LEU A 19 4.92 -7.54 12.11
CA LEU A 19 5.72 -7.44 13.34
C LEU A 19 5.74 -8.77 14.09
N GLU A 20 4.61 -9.45 14.16
CA GLU A 20 4.52 -10.75 14.84
C GLU A 20 5.28 -11.84 14.07
N ALA A 21 5.20 -11.88 12.76
CA ALA A 21 5.95 -12.83 11.94
C ALA A 21 7.47 -12.60 12.07
N HIS A 22 7.92 -11.33 12.04
CA HIS A 22 9.32 -10.99 12.22
C HIS A 22 9.82 -11.47 13.60
N ARG A 23 9.07 -11.21 14.69
CA ARG A 23 9.43 -11.63 16.06
C ARG A 23 9.56 -13.14 16.20
N ARG A 24 8.85 -13.90 15.36
CA ARG A 24 8.92 -15.39 15.33
C ARG A 24 9.94 -15.92 14.34
N GLY A 25 10.73 -15.08 13.68
CA GLY A 25 11.71 -15.51 12.68
C GLY A 25 11.09 -15.95 11.36
N LEU A 26 9.80 -15.62 11.11
CA LEU A 26 9.06 -15.98 9.89
C LEU A 26 9.21 -14.85 8.85
N TYR A 27 10.45 -14.60 8.42
CA TYR A 27 10.78 -13.42 7.60
C TYR A 27 10.09 -13.42 6.25
N LEU A 28 9.92 -14.58 5.61
CA LEU A 28 9.16 -14.71 4.36
C LEU A 28 7.71 -14.25 4.53
N ALA A 29 7.06 -14.68 5.61
CA ALA A 29 5.69 -14.26 5.91
C ALA A 29 5.62 -12.75 6.20
N ALA A 30 6.57 -12.21 6.98
CA ALA A 30 6.64 -10.80 7.29
C ALA A 30 6.76 -9.93 6.03
N VAL A 31 7.65 -10.27 5.11
CA VAL A 31 7.83 -9.55 3.84
C VAL A 31 6.56 -9.61 2.98
N ASN A 32 5.93 -10.78 2.88
CA ASN A 32 4.68 -10.93 2.13
C ASN A 32 3.53 -10.09 2.73
N MET A 33 3.41 -10.04 4.05
CA MET A 33 2.42 -9.22 4.75
C MET A 33 2.69 -7.72 4.60
N ALA A 34 3.96 -7.29 4.56
CA ALA A 34 4.33 -5.89 4.28
C ALA A 34 3.87 -5.47 2.87
N GLY A 35 4.07 -6.33 1.87
CA GLY A 35 3.54 -6.12 0.52
C GLY A 35 2.01 -6.02 0.49
N ALA A 36 1.33 -6.91 1.21
CA ALA A 36 -0.13 -6.90 1.30
C ALA A 36 -0.67 -5.64 2.01
N ALA A 37 -0.01 -5.18 3.07
CA ALA A 37 -0.36 -3.92 3.75
C ALA A 37 -0.19 -2.71 2.82
N SER A 38 0.91 -2.67 2.05
CA SER A 38 1.14 -1.65 1.04
C SER A 38 0.03 -1.63 -0.01
N GLU A 39 -0.33 -2.79 -0.57
CA GLU A 39 -1.42 -2.86 -1.55
C GLU A 39 -2.76 -2.40 -0.97
N ALA A 40 -3.09 -2.79 0.27
CA ALA A 40 -4.31 -2.35 0.94
C ALA A 40 -4.37 -0.82 1.05
N ALA A 41 -3.26 -0.15 1.40
CA ALA A 41 -3.18 1.31 1.44
C ALA A 41 -3.49 1.96 0.08
N TRP A 42 -3.01 1.37 -1.03
CA TRP A 42 -3.32 1.86 -2.38
C TRP A 42 -4.77 1.64 -2.76
N PHE A 43 -5.38 0.52 -2.34
CA PHE A 43 -6.81 0.30 -2.56
C PHE A 43 -7.65 1.34 -1.81
N THR A 44 -7.36 1.59 -0.53
CA THR A 44 -8.04 2.64 0.25
C THR A 44 -7.91 4.02 -0.40
N LEU A 45 -6.71 4.36 -0.88
CA LEU A 45 -6.49 5.62 -1.58
C LEU A 45 -7.24 5.67 -2.93
N GLY A 46 -7.25 4.57 -3.66
CA GLY A 46 -8.02 4.45 -4.91
C GLY A 46 -9.53 4.60 -4.68
N GLU A 47 -10.07 4.01 -3.63
CA GLU A 47 -11.48 4.17 -3.25
C GLU A 47 -11.82 5.64 -2.93
N ALA A 48 -10.91 6.36 -2.27
CA ALA A 48 -11.08 7.77 -1.99
C ALA A 48 -10.93 8.68 -3.23
N MET A 49 -10.36 8.15 -4.33
CA MET A 49 -10.14 8.85 -5.61
C MET A 49 -10.99 8.30 -6.76
N GLN A 50 -12.05 7.56 -6.47
CA GLN A 50 -12.90 6.92 -7.48
C GLN A 50 -13.77 7.88 -8.31
N ASP A 51 -13.75 9.19 -8.02
CA ASP A 51 -14.28 10.25 -8.88
C ASP A 51 -13.55 10.29 -10.22
N ASP A 52 -12.30 9.82 -10.30
CA ASP A 52 -11.57 9.60 -11.53
C ASP A 52 -11.97 8.28 -12.19
N THR A 53 -12.47 8.37 -13.41
CA THR A 53 -12.97 7.19 -14.17
C THR A 53 -11.88 6.14 -14.41
N SER A 54 -10.62 6.54 -14.55
CA SER A 54 -9.50 5.62 -14.76
C SER A 54 -9.11 4.86 -13.49
N VAL A 55 -9.20 5.53 -12.33
CA VAL A 55 -9.03 4.92 -11.01
C VAL A 55 -10.19 3.98 -10.71
N ALA A 56 -11.44 4.44 -10.89
CA ALA A 56 -12.63 3.62 -10.70
C ALA A 56 -12.61 2.33 -11.54
N LYS A 57 -12.19 2.42 -12.80
CA LYS A 57 -12.02 1.25 -13.68
C LYS A 57 -10.97 0.29 -13.14
N ALA A 58 -9.80 0.81 -12.71
CA ALA A 58 -8.73 -0.02 -12.17
C ALA A 58 -9.12 -0.71 -10.85
N LEU A 59 -9.92 -0.06 -10.00
CA LEU A 59 -10.53 -0.66 -8.81
C LEU A 59 -11.42 -1.85 -9.17
N GLY A 60 -12.29 -1.71 -10.16
CA GLY A 60 -13.21 -2.77 -10.59
C GLY A 60 -12.51 -3.99 -11.19
N GLU A 61 -11.27 -3.84 -11.66
CA GLU A 61 -10.47 -4.93 -12.21
C GLU A 61 -9.73 -5.75 -11.13
N ASP A 62 -9.76 -5.33 -9.86
CA ASP A 62 -9.04 -5.91 -8.72
C ASP A 62 -7.55 -6.16 -9.01
N ALA A 63 -6.93 -5.25 -9.76
CA ALA A 63 -5.57 -5.34 -10.25
C ALA A 63 -4.66 -4.30 -9.59
N ALA A 64 -4.09 -4.62 -8.42
CA ALA A 64 -3.27 -3.71 -7.61
C ALA A 64 -2.23 -2.92 -8.44
N GLY A 65 -1.51 -3.57 -9.35
CA GLY A 65 -0.50 -2.89 -10.15
C GLY A 65 -1.05 -1.82 -11.10
N ARG A 66 -2.25 -2.04 -11.66
CA ARG A 66 -2.91 -1.03 -12.50
C ARG A 66 -3.46 0.11 -11.65
N LEU A 67 -4.07 -0.22 -10.52
CA LEU A 67 -4.59 0.77 -9.58
C LEU A 67 -3.48 1.69 -9.09
N ILE A 68 -2.37 1.14 -8.59
CA ILE A 68 -1.21 1.92 -8.13
C ILE A 68 -0.75 2.87 -9.24
N LYS A 69 -0.60 2.37 -10.48
CA LYS A 69 -0.19 3.20 -11.60
C LYS A 69 -1.15 4.37 -11.84
N ARG A 70 -2.47 4.15 -11.83
CA ARG A 70 -3.48 5.21 -12.05
C ARG A 70 -3.49 6.24 -10.93
N VAL A 71 -3.44 5.79 -9.69
CA VAL A 71 -3.36 6.71 -8.53
C VAL A 71 -2.07 7.55 -8.59
N VAL A 72 -0.93 6.94 -8.91
CA VAL A 72 0.35 7.65 -9.08
C VAL A 72 0.29 8.68 -10.20
N GLU A 73 -0.28 8.33 -11.37
CA GLU A 73 -0.49 9.27 -12.48
C GLU A 73 -1.31 10.48 -12.04
N ARG A 74 -2.33 10.25 -11.21
CA ARG A 74 -3.17 11.31 -10.65
C ARG A 74 -2.39 12.19 -9.67
N LEU A 75 -1.67 11.60 -8.71
CA LEU A 75 -0.82 12.34 -7.76
C LEU A 75 0.26 13.17 -8.49
N ARG A 76 0.86 12.62 -9.54
CA ARG A 76 1.89 13.29 -10.34
C ARG A 76 1.39 14.58 -11.00
N GLY A 77 0.11 14.66 -11.33
CA GLY A 77 -0.54 15.84 -11.89
C GLY A 77 -0.67 17.02 -10.91
N ALA A 78 -0.48 16.80 -9.62
CA ALA A 78 -0.53 17.86 -8.63
C ALA A 78 0.80 18.66 -8.59
N PRO A 79 0.77 19.98 -8.30
CA PRO A 79 1.97 20.81 -8.23
C PRO A 79 3.01 20.24 -7.25
N ARG A 80 4.26 20.14 -7.70
CA ARG A 80 5.42 19.67 -6.91
C ARG A 80 5.34 18.20 -6.43
N MET A 81 4.38 17.41 -6.92
CA MET A 81 4.19 16.02 -6.48
C MET A 81 4.88 15.00 -7.37
N ALA A 82 5.39 15.37 -8.55
CA ALA A 82 5.92 14.42 -9.53
C ALA A 82 7.01 13.49 -8.96
N THR A 83 8.05 14.08 -8.34
CA THR A 83 9.14 13.29 -7.74
C THR A 83 8.64 12.38 -6.60
N THR A 84 7.78 12.91 -5.73
CA THR A 84 7.21 12.12 -4.63
C THR A 84 6.36 10.96 -5.16
N ALA A 85 5.54 11.19 -6.18
CA ALA A 85 4.74 10.16 -6.81
C ALA A 85 5.61 9.05 -7.44
N ASP A 86 6.73 9.41 -8.07
CA ASP A 86 7.68 8.46 -8.65
C ASP A 86 8.39 7.61 -7.58
N GLU A 87 8.80 8.20 -6.48
CA GLU A 87 9.40 7.49 -5.34
C GLU A 87 8.40 6.54 -4.68
N LEU A 88 7.16 6.97 -4.49
CA LEU A 88 6.09 6.14 -3.95
C LEU A 88 5.79 4.95 -4.88
N PHE A 89 5.76 5.17 -6.19
CA PHE A 89 5.57 4.12 -7.17
C PHE A 89 6.72 3.10 -7.16
N ALA A 90 7.95 3.58 -7.10
CA ALA A 90 9.13 2.70 -7.05
C ALA A 90 9.11 1.80 -5.80
N HIS A 91 8.75 2.37 -4.64
CA HIS A 91 8.66 1.61 -3.39
C HIS A 91 7.51 0.59 -3.40
N ALA A 92 6.32 0.98 -3.87
CA ALA A 92 5.19 0.08 -4.04
C ALA A 92 5.51 -1.09 -4.98
N SER A 93 6.20 -0.79 -6.09
CA SER A 93 6.63 -1.80 -7.06
C SER A 93 7.64 -2.77 -6.45
N TYR A 94 8.59 -2.26 -5.66
CA TYR A 94 9.57 -3.09 -4.96
C TYR A 94 8.91 -4.05 -3.96
N LEU A 95 8.00 -3.56 -3.10
CA LEU A 95 7.27 -4.40 -2.14
C LEU A 95 6.43 -5.48 -2.84
N ARG A 96 5.79 -5.11 -3.94
CA ARG A 96 5.00 -6.05 -4.75
C ARG A 96 5.89 -7.11 -5.39
N ASP A 97 7.05 -6.73 -5.89
CA ASP A 97 8.02 -7.66 -6.47
C ASP A 97 8.53 -8.65 -5.41
N LEU A 98 8.86 -8.19 -4.21
CA LEU A 98 9.28 -9.05 -3.09
C LEU A 98 8.18 -10.03 -2.70
N ARG A 99 6.91 -9.57 -2.60
CA ARG A 99 5.78 -10.43 -2.31
C ARG A 99 5.61 -11.50 -3.39
N ASN A 100 5.66 -11.12 -4.65
CA ASN A 100 5.54 -12.07 -5.76
C ASN A 100 6.68 -13.08 -5.74
N TYR A 101 7.90 -12.65 -5.46
CA TYR A 101 9.05 -13.52 -5.30
C TYR A 101 8.85 -14.53 -4.16
N GLY A 102 8.40 -14.07 -2.99
CA GLY A 102 8.15 -14.94 -1.84
C GLY A 102 7.04 -15.96 -2.06
N LEU A 103 6.07 -15.68 -2.94
CA LEU A 103 4.94 -16.56 -3.25
C LEU A 103 5.19 -17.49 -4.44
N HIS A 104 6.16 -17.16 -5.31
CA HIS A 104 6.44 -17.89 -6.55
C HIS A 104 7.90 -18.38 -6.59
N PRO A 105 8.20 -19.57 -6.03
CA PRO A 105 9.59 -20.05 -5.86
C PRO A 105 10.35 -20.30 -7.17
N ARG A 106 9.69 -20.21 -8.33
CA ARG A 106 10.33 -20.39 -9.64
C ARG A 106 10.79 -19.10 -10.31
N SER A 107 10.59 -17.93 -9.68
CA SER A 107 11.12 -16.69 -10.25
C SER A 107 12.65 -16.70 -10.14
N SER A 108 13.33 -16.63 -11.27
CA SER A 108 14.79 -16.55 -11.39
C SER A 108 15.29 -15.19 -10.88
N SER A 109 15.29 -14.99 -9.59
CA SER A 109 15.67 -13.74 -8.98
C SER A 109 17.02 -13.87 -8.32
N GLY A 110 17.86 -12.90 -8.62
CA GLY A 110 19.21 -12.87 -8.12
C GLY A 110 19.30 -12.66 -6.61
N PRO A 111 20.51 -12.84 -6.04
CA PRO A 111 20.78 -12.80 -4.60
C PRO A 111 20.38 -11.49 -3.91
N ALA A 112 20.15 -10.40 -4.65
CA ALA A 112 19.74 -9.12 -4.10
C ALA A 112 18.36 -9.16 -3.40
N ARG A 113 17.46 -10.08 -3.76
CA ARG A 113 16.12 -10.20 -3.13
C ARG A 113 16.17 -11.08 -1.89
N GLU A 114 17.05 -12.06 -1.82
CA GLU A 114 17.20 -12.96 -0.68
C GLU A 114 17.53 -12.20 0.61
N GLY A 115 18.27 -11.10 0.51
CA GLY A 115 18.61 -10.25 1.65
C GLY A 115 17.40 -9.72 2.42
N ALA A 116 16.26 -9.48 1.74
CA ALA A 116 15.04 -9.02 2.38
C ALA A 116 14.40 -10.08 3.30
N PHE A 117 14.70 -11.36 3.08
CA PHE A 117 14.14 -12.50 3.83
C PHE A 117 15.05 -12.96 4.97
N THR A 118 16.06 -12.18 5.31
CA THR A 118 16.89 -12.35 6.51
C THR A 118 16.33 -11.53 7.67
N GLU A 119 16.79 -11.78 8.90
CA GLU A 119 16.37 -11.03 10.08
C GLU A 119 16.59 -9.51 9.91
N SER A 120 17.82 -9.12 9.60
CA SER A 120 18.18 -7.71 9.44
C SER A 120 17.54 -7.06 8.22
N GLY A 121 17.49 -7.77 7.09
CA GLY A 121 16.86 -7.26 5.88
C GLY A 121 15.35 -7.07 6.04
N CYS A 122 14.69 -8.01 6.70
CA CYS A 122 13.26 -7.91 7.03
C CYS A 122 12.99 -6.73 7.99
N LEU A 123 13.83 -6.52 9.02
CA LEU A 123 13.69 -5.38 9.92
C LEU A 123 13.84 -4.05 9.19
N ILE A 124 14.85 -3.92 8.33
CA ILE A 124 15.04 -2.72 7.51
C ILE A 124 13.82 -2.49 6.63
N LEU A 125 13.30 -3.55 5.98
CA LEU A 125 12.12 -3.46 5.12
C LEU A 125 10.88 -3.01 5.90
N ILE A 126 10.68 -3.48 7.12
CA ILE A 126 9.57 -3.04 8.00
C ILE A 126 9.65 -1.54 8.26
N MET A 127 10.84 -1.05 8.64
CA MET A 127 11.06 0.37 8.91
C MET A 127 10.83 1.23 7.66
N GLU A 128 11.37 0.81 6.52
CA GLU A 128 11.18 1.52 5.25
C GLU A 128 9.71 1.47 4.78
N THR A 129 9.02 0.36 4.99
CA THR A 129 7.58 0.25 4.69
C THR A 129 6.77 1.22 5.55
N HIS A 130 7.06 1.33 6.84
CA HIS A 130 6.39 2.31 7.70
C HIS A 130 6.62 3.75 7.21
N ARG A 131 7.88 4.12 6.95
CA ARG A 131 8.23 5.47 6.44
C ARG A 131 7.54 5.77 5.11
N TYR A 132 7.51 4.79 4.21
CA TYR A 132 6.84 4.89 2.94
C TYR A 132 5.32 5.11 3.10
N LEU A 133 4.64 4.36 3.98
CA LEU A 133 3.21 4.52 4.23
C LEU A 133 2.88 5.89 4.83
N VAL A 134 3.73 6.42 5.72
CA VAL A 134 3.60 7.80 6.22
C VAL A 134 3.72 8.81 5.08
N ARG A 135 4.71 8.66 4.20
CA ARG A 135 4.87 9.53 3.02
C ARG A 135 3.69 9.43 2.04
N LEU A 136 3.13 8.24 1.86
CA LEU A 136 1.93 8.05 1.04
C LEU A 136 0.74 8.79 1.64
N LEU A 137 0.56 8.72 2.96
CA LEU A 137 -0.48 9.45 3.68
C LEU A 137 -0.30 10.97 3.53
N ASP A 138 0.93 11.48 3.65
CA ASP A 138 1.23 12.90 3.49
C ASP A 138 0.99 13.37 2.05
N ALA A 139 1.33 12.53 1.06
CA ALA A 139 1.04 12.80 -0.34
C ALA A 139 -0.48 12.85 -0.62
N ALA A 140 -1.26 11.92 -0.06
CA ALA A 140 -2.71 11.92 -0.15
C ALA A 140 -3.32 13.21 0.43
N ARG A 141 -2.84 13.65 1.59
CA ARG A 141 -3.26 14.91 2.22
C ARG A 141 -2.91 16.13 1.36
N ALA A 142 -1.67 16.19 0.88
CA ALA A 142 -1.22 17.29 0.04
C ALA A 142 -2.01 17.38 -1.28
N TYR A 143 -2.50 16.25 -1.77
CA TYR A 143 -3.39 16.17 -2.93
C TYR A 143 -4.83 16.57 -2.60
N GLY A 144 -5.22 16.62 -1.32
CA GLY A 144 -6.58 16.94 -0.87
C GLY A 144 -7.51 15.72 -0.79
N VAL A 145 -6.97 14.50 -0.72
CA VAL A 145 -7.79 13.29 -0.53
C VAL A 145 -8.24 13.20 0.93
N GLU A 146 -9.56 13.09 1.12
CA GLU A 146 -10.16 12.80 2.42
C GLU A 146 -10.34 11.29 2.58
N LEU A 147 -9.59 10.71 3.53
CA LEU A 147 -9.79 9.33 3.93
C LEU A 147 -10.82 9.27 5.06
N SER A 148 -11.92 8.57 4.83
CA SER A 148 -12.93 8.30 5.85
C SER A 148 -12.80 6.86 6.34
N SER A 149 -13.13 6.62 7.62
CA SER A 149 -13.26 5.25 8.11
C SER A 149 -14.40 4.57 7.33
N ALA A 150 -14.09 3.53 6.56
CA ALA A 150 -15.09 2.69 5.92
C ALA A 150 -15.96 2.05 7.00
N GLY A 151 -17.19 2.57 7.20
CA GLY A 151 -18.09 1.95 8.18
C GLY A 151 -19.17 2.82 8.80
N SER A 152 -19.46 4.02 8.30
CA SER A 152 -20.72 4.66 8.65
C SER A 152 -21.64 4.64 7.44
N PRO A 153 -22.65 3.73 7.40
CA PRO A 153 -23.71 3.85 6.41
C PRO A 153 -24.40 5.19 6.68
N SER A 154 -24.38 6.07 5.67
CA SER A 154 -25.17 7.30 5.70
C SER A 154 -26.63 6.91 5.94
N SER A 155 -27.08 7.08 7.18
CA SER A 155 -28.49 6.96 7.55
C SER A 155 -29.22 8.18 6.99
N ASN A 156 -29.45 8.21 5.69
CA ASN A 156 -30.50 8.99 5.09
C ASN A 156 -31.84 8.29 5.37
N VAL A 157 -32.29 8.35 6.61
CA VAL A 157 -33.70 8.16 6.92
C VAL A 157 -34.38 9.51 6.75
N THR A 158 -34.97 9.69 5.60
CA THR A 158 -35.95 10.76 5.37
C THR A 158 -37.21 10.41 6.19
N PRO A 159 -37.62 11.20 7.18
CA PRO A 159 -38.92 10.97 7.85
C PRO A 159 -40.04 11.38 6.90
N ARG A 160 -41.01 10.49 6.75
CA ARG A 160 -42.32 10.80 6.17
C ARG A 160 -43.19 11.53 7.18
#